data_6dd074258f722bcbee1acbe975c3d124
#
_entry.id   6dd074258f722bcbee1acbe975c3d124
#
_cell.length_a   1.000
_cell.length_b   1.000
_cell.length_c   1.000
_cell.angle_alpha   90.00
_cell.angle_beta   90.00
_cell.angle_gamma   90.00
#
_symmetry.space_group_name_H-M   'P 1'
#
loop_
_entity.id
_entity.type
_entity.pdbx_description
1 polymer ?
#
loop_
_entity_poly.entity_id
_entity_poly.type
_entity_poly.pdbx_seq_one_letter_code
_entity_poly.pdbx_strand_id
1 'polypeptide(L)'
;METRADVLIVGAGMVGSALALALQGSGLDVLVVDGGPLSVKPFDPQSTFEPRVSALSAASQRILQRLGVWEGIASRRTSPYAHMHVWDGSGTGQIHFSASSVHADVLGHIVENRVVQDALLDRLHDSDIGLLANARLEQMRHSGDDWLLTLADGRLLRAPLVVAADGANSAVRRLTETPTREWDYLHHAIVTSVRTADSHKKTAWQRFTDDGPLAFLPLDREGEHWCSIVWSVTPAEAERLMVLEDDLFCRELEQAFEGRLGQVLSADARLCVPLRQRHAKRYVAKGLALIGDAAHTIHPLAGQGVNLGFLDAAVLAQVLTHAAQRGERLADLRVLGRYERRRMPHNLALMAAMEGFERLFQANPLPLRWLRNTGLKMVNQLPEAKALFVREALGLSGDLPELARLDAY
;
A
#
# COMPACT_ATOMS: atom_id res chain seq x y z
N MET A 1 20.09 -9.72 -28.73
CA MET A 1 19.28 -10.93 -28.47
C MET A 1 17.90 -10.49 -28.03
N GLU A 2 16.84 -11.11 -28.52
CA GLU A 2 15.46 -10.84 -28.07
C GLU A 2 15.08 -11.91 -27.04
N THR A 3 14.66 -11.46 -25.84
CA THR A 3 14.14 -12.36 -24.80
C THR A 3 12.63 -12.42 -24.89
N ARG A 4 12.04 -13.61 -24.83
CA ARG A 4 10.60 -13.82 -24.90
C ARG A 4 10.09 -14.42 -23.60
N ALA A 5 8.89 -13.99 -23.17
CA ALA A 5 8.15 -14.56 -22.05
C ALA A 5 6.65 -14.56 -22.38
N ASP A 6 5.83 -15.30 -21.62
CA ASP A 6 4.38 -15.24 -21.72
C ASP A 6 3.84 -13.99 -21.01
N VAL A 7 4.47 -13.61 -19.89
CA VAL A 7 4.11 -12.45 -19.09
C VAL A 7 5.36 -11.66 -18.73
N LEU A 8 5.41 -10.39 -19.14
CA LEU A 8 6.42 -9.42 -18.68
C LEU A 8 5.82 -8.56 -17.57
N ILE A 9 6.41 -8.59 -16.39
CA ILE A 9 6.06 -7.72 -15.26
C ILE A 9 7.08 -6.60 -15.20
N VAL A 10 6.66 -5.36 -15.41
CA VAL A 10 7.52 -4.19 -15.30
C VAL A 10 7.38 -3.58 -13.91
N GLY A 11 8.45 -3.66 -13.14
CA GLY A 11 8.53 -3.26 -11.75
C GLY A 11 8.57 -4.45 -10.79
N ALA A 12 9.70 -4.61 -10.08
CA ALA A 12 9.92 -5.60 -9.02
C ALA A 12 9.66 -5.01 -7.62
N GLY A 13 8.80 -4.00 -7.51
CA GLY A 13 8.29 -3.51 -6.24
C GLY A 13 7.42 -4.55 -5.53
N MET A 14 6.96 -4.26 -4.31
CA MET A 14 6.17 -5.20 -3.51
C MET A 14 5.04 -5.88 -4.30
N VAL A 15 4.30 -5.12 -5.11
CA VAL A 15 3.13 -5.62 -5.85
C VAL A 15 3.54 -6.47 -7.06
N GLY A 16 4.55 -6.04 -7.83
CA GLY A 16 5.04 -6.80 -8.98
C GLY A 16 5.71 -8.11 -8.57
N SER A 17 6.48 -8.08 -7.49
CA SER A 17 7.09 -9.28 -6.90
C SER A 17 6.04 -10.27 -6.39
N ALA A 18 5.00 -9.77 -5.73
CA ALA A 18 3.89 -10.61 -5.27
C ALA A 18 3.12 -11.25 -6.43
N LEU A 19 2.88 -10.50 -7.54
CA LEU A 19 2.26 -11.07 -8.75
C LEU A 19 3.13 -12.17 -9.35
N ALA A 20 4.44 -11.93 -9.47
CA ALA A 20 5.36 -12.91 -10.04
C ALA A 20 5.33 -14.22 -9.25
N LEU A 21 5.46 -14.14 -7.91
CA LEU A 21 5.35 -15.30 -7.02
C LEU A 21 3.98 -15.99 -7.10
N ALA A 22 2.90 -15.22 -7.24
CA ALA A 22 1.55 -15.76 -7.38
C ALA A 22 1.32 -16.49 -8.71
N LEU A 23 2.14 -16.24 -9.73
CA LEU A 23 2.14 -16.96 -11.01
C LEU A 23 3.09 -18.17 -11.02
N GLN A 24 3.91 -18.36 -9.99
CA GLN A 24 4.78 -19.53 -9.88
C GLN A 24 3.95 -20.82 -9.93
N GLY A 25 4.39 -21.79 -10.73
CA GLY A 25 3.67 -23.05 -10.90
C GLY A 25 2.41 -22.98 -11.80
N SER A 26 2.11 -21.83 -12.40
CA SER A 26 0.98 -21.68 -13.35
C SER A 26 1.26 -22.28 -14.73
N GLY A 27 2.51 -22.66 -15.03
CA GLY A 27 2.96 -23.11 -16.34
C GLY A 27 3.29 -21.97 -17.31
N LEU A 28 3.21 -20.70 -16.85
CA LEU A 28 3.55 -19.52 -17.64
C LEU A 28 5.04 -19.16 -17.47
N ASP A 29 5.68 -18.78 -18.56
CA ASP A 29 7.01 -18.16 -18.55
C ASP A 29 6.88 -16.69 -18.13
N VAL A 30 7.37 -16.36 -16.92
CA VAL A 30 7.25 -15.05 -16.30
C VAL A 30 8.62 -14.39 -16.19
N LEU A 31 8.72 -13.17 -16.72
CA LEU A 31 9.93 -12.34 -16.59
C LEU A 31 9.60 -11.03 -15.87
N VAL A 32 10.30 -10.78 -14.77
CA VAL A 32 10.21 -9.50 -14.02
C VAL A 32 11.37 -8.61 -14.43
N VAL A 33 11.05 -7.35 -14.73
CA VAL A 33 12.01 -6.34 -15.22
C VAL A 33 11.97 -5.13 -14.30
N ASP A 34 13.12 -4.70 -13.79
CA ASP A 34 13.21 -3.50 -12.95
C ASP A 34 14.40 -2.62 -13.32
N GLY A 35 14.19 -1.30 -13.27
CA GLY A 35 15.22 -0.31 -13.54
C GLY A 35 16.27 -0.18 -12.45
N GLY A 36 16.02 -0.71 -11.25
CA GLY A 36 16.92 -0.72 -10.09
C GLY A 36 17.63 -2.05 -9.90
N PRO A 37 18.55 -2.11 -8.93
CA PRO A 37 19.17 -3.35 -8.50
C PRO A 37 18.17 -4.19 -7.73
N LEU A 38 18.09 -5.47 -8.04
CA LEU A 38 17.27 -6.46 -7.32
C LEU A 38 18.09 -7.15 -6.22
N SER A 39 18.82 -6.37 -5.42
CA SER A 39 19.67 -6.88 -4.36
C SER A 39 19.02 -6.70 -3.00
N VAL A 40 19.06 -7.76 -2.20
CA VAL A 40 18.63 -7.75 -0.81
C VAL A 40 19.81 -7.34 0.07
N LYS A 41 19.58 -6.43 1.02
CA LYS A 41 20.61 -6.09 2.01
C LYS A 41 20.37 -6.88 3.29
N PRO A 42 21.44 -7.33 3.98
CA PRO A 42 21.30 -7.95 5.28
C PRO A 42 20.49 -7.06 6.23
N PHE A 43 19.53 -7.68 6.92
CA PHE A 43 18.73 -6.97 7.90
C PHE A 43 19.49 -6.83 9.22
N ASP A 44 19.61 -5.60 9.72
CA ASP A 44 20.16 -5.28 11.03
C ASP A 44 19.02 -4.91 11.99
N PRO A 45 18.74 -5.74 13.02
CA PRO A 45 17.69 -5.46 14.01
C PRO A 45 17.91 -4.15 14.79
N GLN A 46 19.15 -3.69 14.89
CA GLN A 46 19.52 -2.46 15.60
C GLN A 46 19.48 -1.21 14.70
N SER A 47 19.30 -1.38 13.40
CA SER A 47 19.19 -0.24 12.49
C SER A 47 18.00 0.64 12.83
N THR A 48 18.08 1.93 12.52
CA THR A 48 16.95 2.86 12.55
C THR A 48 15.80 2.35 11.68
N PHE A 49 14.57 2.74 11.99
CA PHE A 49 13.43 2.38 11.16
C PHE A 49 13.50 3.10 9.81
N GLU A 50 13.08 2.39 8.76
CA GLU A 50 12.84 3.04 7.48
C GLU A 50 11.60 3.98 7.61
N PRO A 51 11.68 5.19 7.06
CA PRO A 51 10.58 6.15 7.22
C PRO A 51 9.25 5.66 6.61
N ARG A 52 9.32 4.86 5.54
CA ARG A 52 8.12 4.36 4.86
C ARG A 52 7.69 3.02 5.41
N VAL A 53 6.53 3.02 6.04
CA VAL A 53 5.87 1.81 6.55
C VAL A 53 4.54 1.57 5.85
N SER A 54 4.06 0.34 5.92
CA SER A 54 2.71 -0.06 5.50
C SER A 54 1.99 -0.74 6.64
N ALA A 55 0.70 -0.45 6.78
CA ALA A 55 -0.19 -1.19 7.67
C ALA A 55 -0.78 -2.37 6.88
N LEU A 56 -0.12 -3.53 6.99
CA LEU A 56 -0.56 -4.74 6.29
C LEU A 56 -1.83 -5.28 6.92
N SER A 57 -2.87 -5.43 6.10
CA SER A 57 -4.15 -6.01 6.51
C SER A 57 -4.07 -7.54 6.64
N ALA A 58 -5.06 -8.16 7.29
CA ALA A 58 -5.15 -9.61 7.38
C ALA A 58 -5.21 -10.29 6.00
N ALA A 59 -5.86 -9.69 5.01
CA ALA A 59 -5.88 -10.21 3.64
C ALA A 59 -4.49 -10.21 3.02
N SER A 60 -3.73 -9.11 3.18
CA SER A 60 -2.36 -9.01 2.68
C SER A 60 -1.42 -9.98 3.37
N GLN A 61 -1.56 -10.14 4.68
CA GLN A 61 -0.81 -11.16 5.43
C GLN A 61 -1.03 -12.56 4.88
N ARG A 62 -2.29 -12.95 4.63
CA ARG A 62 -2.64 -14.27 4.06
C ARG A 62 -2.04 -14.46 2.67
N ILE A 63 -2.12 -13.44 1.81
CA ILE A 63 -1.48 -13.48 0.50
C ILE A 63 0.02 -13.76 0.66
N LEU A 64 0.71 -12.97 1.49
CA LEU A 64 2.16 -13.11 1.72
C LEU A 64 2.52 -14.46 2.37
N GLN A 65 1.66 -14.99 3.26
CA GLN A 65 1.82 -16.34 3.83
C GLN A 65 1.77 -17.43 2.75
N ARG A 66 0.76 -17.39 1.88
CA ARG A 66 0.60 -18.37 0.79
C ARG A 66 1.67 -18.26 -0.29
N LEU A 67 2.27 -17.10 -0.45
CA LEU A 67 3.45 -16.90 -1.30
C LEU A 67 4.76 -17.36 -0.64
N GLY A 68 4.73 -17.79 0.63
CA GLY A 68 5.92 -18.20 1.38
C GLY A 68 6.84 -17.04 1.78
N VAL A 69 6.29 -15.82 1.86
CA VAL A 69 7.06 -14.58 2.12
C VAL A 69 6.94 -14.13 3.58
N TRP A 70 5.81 -14.46 4.24
CA TRP A 70 5.49 -13.92 5.56
C TRP A 70 6.52 -14.23 6.64
N GLU A 71 7.07 -15.43 6.66
CA GLU A 71 8.11 -15.82 7.62
C GLU A 71 9.37 -14.97 7.48
N GLY A 72 9.77 -14.67 6.24
CA GLY A 72 10.87 -13.75 5.96
C GLY A 72 10.62 -12.33 6.46
N ILE A 73 9.37 -11.86 6.43
CA ILE A 73 8.96 -10.58 7.00
C ILE A 73 8.97 -10.65 8.53
N ALA A 74 8.31 -11.65 9.12
CA ALA A 74 8.14 -11.80 10.57
C ALA A 74 9.48 -12.01 11.30
N SER A 75 10.44 -12.73 10.69
CA SER A 75 11.77 -12.93 11.24
C SER A 75 12.64 -11.68 11.24
N ARG A 76 12.30 -10.67 10.46
CA ARG A 76 13.01 -9.37 10.44
C ARG A 76 12.41 -8.43 11.48
N ARG A 77 11.30 -7.74 11.13
CA ARG A 77 10.65 -6.79 12.03
C ARG A 77 9.20 -6.58 11.61
N THR A 78 8.27 -6.88 12.52
CA THR A 78 6.84 -6.63 12.34
C THR A 78 6.26 -6.07 13.64
N SER A 79 5.32 -5.17 13.54
CA SER A 79 4.67 -4.53 14.69
C SER A 79 3.18 -4.79 14.64
N PRO A 80 2.68 -5.83 15.33
CA PRO A 80 1.25 -6.11 15.37
C PRO A 80 0.51 -5.02 16.14
N TYR A 81 -0.67 -4.60 15.65
CA TYR A 81 -1.55 -3.71 16.38
C TYR A 81 -2.94 -4.30 16.54
N ALA A 82 -3.49 -4.18 17.75
CA ALA A 82 -4.78 -4.74 18.12
C ALA A 82 -5.87 -3.67 18.24
N HIS A 83 -5.47 -2.41 18.31
CA HIS A 83 -6.36 -1.29 18.51
C HIS A 83 -6.12 -0.18 17.50
N MET A 84 -7.18 0.57 17.17
CA MET A 84 -7.09 1.81 16.43
C MET A 84 -7.95 2.86 17.12
N HIS A 85 -7.36 4.02 17.39
CA HIS A 85 -8.05 5.15 18.00
C HIS A 85 -7.99 6.35 17.07
N VAL A 86 -9.16 6.83 16.67
CA VAL A 86 -9.31 7.97 15.76
C VAL A 86 -10.12 9.04 16.46
N TRP A 87 -9.67 10.32 16.42
CA TRP A 87 -10.42 11.42 16.99
C TRP A 87 -10.32 12.72 16.19
N ASP A 88 -11.29 13.57 16.40
CA ASP A 88 -11.38 14.90 15.84
C ASP A 88 -10.66 15.91 16.73
N GLY A 89 -9.59 16.53 16.24
CA GLY A 89 -8.83 17.54 16.96
C GLY A 89 -9.58 18.84 17.23
N SER A 90 -10.64 19.13 16.46
CA SER A 90 -11.46 20.33 16.61
C SER A 90 -12.81 20.04 17.28
N GLY A 91 -13.05 18.81 17.73
CA GLY A 91 -14.33 18.37 18.26
C GLY A 91 -14.23 17.35 19.37
N THR A 92 -15.38 16.73 19.69
CA THR A 92 -15.48 15.68 20.73
C THR A 92 -15.72 14.29 20.14
N GLY A 93 -15.67 14.16 18.81
CA GLY A 93 -15.88 12.90 18.11
C GLY A 93 -14.66 12.01 18.23
N GLN A 94 -14.87 10.77 18.67
CA GLN A 94 -13.82 9.77 18.68
C GLN A 94 -14.40 8.39 18.41
N ILE A 95 -13.61 7.52 17.82
CA ILE A 95 -13.97 6.13 17.59
C ILE A 95 -12.78 5.23 17.95
N HIS A 96 -13.07 4.13 18.60
CA HIS A 96 -12.10 3.13 18.97
C HIS A 96 -12.47 1.79 18.36
N PHE A 97 -11.54 1.19 17.63
CA PHE A 97 -11.67 -0.15 17.09
C PHE A 97 -10.75 -1.11 17.85
N SER A 98 -11.23 -2.34 18.04
CA SER A 98 -10.47 -3.41 18.66
C SER A 98 -10.58 -4.67 17.83
N ALA A 99 -9.50 -5.40 17.67
CA ALA A 99 -9.47 -6.69 16.99
C ALA A 99 -10.44 -7.70 17.63
N SER A 100 -10.59 -7.64 18.95
CA SER A 100 -11.51 -8.51 19.68
C SER A 100 -12.98 -8.34 19.27
N SER A 101 -13.39 -7.19 18.73
CA SER A 101 -14.75 -6.95 18.25
C SER A 101 -15.15 -7.80 17.02
N VAL A 102 -14.16 -8.37 16.34
CA VAL A 102 -14.33 -9.27 15.18
C VAL A 102 -13.67 -10.63 15.40
N HIS A 103 -13.38 -10.98 16.66
CA HIS A 103 -12.73 -12.23 17.06
C HIS A 103 -11.36 -12.46 16.39
N ALA A 104 -10.60 -11.38 16.19
CA ALA A 104 -9.24 -11.41 15.68
C ALA A 104 -8.25 -11.02 16.79
N ASP A 105 -7.01 -11.51 16.70
CA ASP A 105 -5.94 -11.17 17.65
C ASP A 105 -5.34 -9.78 17.35
N VAL A 106 -5.30 -9.42 16.06
CA VAL A 106 -4.72 -8.16 15.57
C VAL A 106 -5.59 -7.56 14.47
N LEU A 107 -5.55 -6.24 14.33
CA LEU A 107 -6.11 -5.51 13.19
C LEU A 107 -5.17 -5.52 11.98
N GLY A 108 -3.90 -5.77 12.18
CA GLY A 108 -2.89 -5.82 11.14
C GLY A 108 -1.49 -5.66 11.72
N HIS A 109 -0.53 -5.45 10.82
CA HIS A 109 0.88 -5.30 11.16
C HIS A 109 1.45 -4.05 10.50
N ILE A 110 2.11 -3.20 11.28
CA ILE A 110 2.93 -2.13 10.72
C ILE A 110 4.28 -2.72 10.37
N VAL A 111 4.67 -2.58 9.11
CA VAL A 111 5.92 -3.15 8.60
C VAL A 111 6.61 -2.13 7.69
N GLU A 112 7.92 -2.02 7.82
CA GLU A 112 8.74 -1.20 6.93
C GLU A 112 8.64 -1.73 5.49
N ASN A 113 8.43 -0.85 4.53
CA ASN A 113 8.26 -1.24 3.12
C ASN A 113 9.46 -2.04 2.60
N ARG A 114 10.66 -1.68 3.07
CA ARG A 114 11.88 -2.38 2.72
C ARG A 114 11.89 -3.83 3.24
N VAL A 115 11.44 -4.06 4.47
CA VAL A 115 11.37 -5.42 5.04
C VAL A 115 10.47 -6.31 4.18
N VAL A 116 9.32 -5.78 3.74
CA VAL A 116 8.41 -6.51 2.84
C VAL A 116 9.05 -6.74 1.48
N GLN A 117 9.70 -5.71 0.92
CA GLN A 117 10.37 -5.78 -0.38
C GLN A 117 11.52 -6.78 -0.38
N ASP A 118 12.39 -6.74 0.65
CA ASP A 118 13.54 -7.64 0.76
C ASP A 118 13.07 -9.10 0.92
N ALA A 119 12.04 -9.37 1.70
CA ALA A 119 11.48 -10.72 1.85
C ALA A 119 10.86 -11.26 0.55
N LEU A 120 10.21 -10.39 -0.23
CA LEU A 120 9.69 -10.76 -1.56
C LEU A 120 10.82 -11.06 -2.55
N LEU A 121 11.88 -10.25 -2.55
CA LEU A 121 13.04 -10.45 -3.41
C LEU A 121 13.80 -11.73 -3.06
N ASP A 122 14.02 -12.02 -1.76
CA ASP A 122 14.62 -13.30 -1.33
C ASP A 122 13.84 -14.48 -1.91
N ARG A 123 12.52 -14.46 -1.76
CA ARG A 123 11.66 -15.53 -2.27
C ARG A 123 11.66 -15.62 -3.79
N LEU A 124 11.81 -14.48 -4.50
CA LEU A 124 11.96 -14.46 -5.96
C LEU A 124 13.30 -15.05 -6.39
N HIS A 125 14.40 -14.73 -5.69
CA HIS A 125 15.72 -15.30 -5.99
C HIS A 125 15.75 -16.83 -5.81
N ASP A 126 14.95 -17.35 -4.88
CA ASP A 126 14.81 -18.79 -4.64
C ASP A 126 13.80 -19.46 -5.60
N SER A 127 13.24 -18.72 -6.56
CA SER A 127 12.25 -19.21 -7.53
C SER A 127 12.86 -19.42 -8.91
N ASP A 128 12.08 -20.03 -9.80
CA ASP A 128 12.38 -20.20 -11.23
C ASP A 128 11.95 -19.03 -12.11
N ILE A 129 11.46 -17.93 -11.50
CA ILE A 129 10.99 -16.74 -12.20
C ILE A 129 12.19 -15.96 -12.76
N GLY A 130 12.11 -15.58 -14.04
CA GLY A 130 13.12 -14.75 -14.68
C GLY A 130 13.19 -13.34 -14.06
N LEU A 131 14.40 -12.91 -13.66
CA LEU A 131 14.62 -11.57 -13.08
C LEU A 131 15.62 -10.79 -13.91
N LEU A 132 15.29 -9.56 -14.25
CA LEU A 132 16.14 -8.66 -15.02
C LEU A 132 16.30 -7.32 -14.27
N ALA A 133 17.40 -7.20 -13.54
CA ALA A 133 17.78 -6.01 -12.79
C ALA A 133 18.45 -4.95 -13.69
N ASN A 134 18.48 -3.69 -13.23
CA ASN A 134 19.09 -2.57 -13.94
C ASN A 134 18.59 -2.45 -15.38
N ALA A 135 17.32 -2.78 -15.62
CA ALA A 135 16.69 -2.91 -16.90
C ALA A 135 15.60 -1.83 -17.07
N ARG A 136 16.04 -0.60 -17.31
CA ARG A 136 15.14 0.55 -17.45
C ARG A 136 14.40 0.48 -18.78
N LEU A 137 13.07 0.49 -18.74
CA LEU A 137 12.22 0.57 -19.92
C LEU A 137 12.33 1.95 -20.59
N GLU A 138 12.60 1.97 -21.88
CA GLU A 138 12.72 3.19 -22.69
C GLU A 138 11.59 3.34 -23.69
N GLN A 139 11.26 2.25 -24.43
CA GLN A 139 10.21 2.26 -25.44
C GLN A 139 9.35 1.01 -25.35
N MET A 140 8.11 1.15 -25.81
CA MET A 140 7.14 0.07 -25.85
C MET A 140 6.23 0.25 -27.06
N ARG A 141 6.07 -0.82 -27.85
CA ARG A 141 5.20 -0.80 -29.05
C ARG A 141 4.60 -2.16 -29.33
N HIS A 142 3.49 -2.19 -30.03
CA HIS A 142 2.94 -3.44 -30.56
C HIS A 142 3.76 -3.98 -31.74
N SER A 143 3.94 -5.29 -31.76
CA SER A 143 4.57 -6.04 -32.86
C SER A 143 3.75 -7.30 -33.14
N GLY A 144 2.77 -7.19 -34.00
CA GLY A 144 1.75 -8.23 -34.19
C GLY A 144 0.82 -8.35 -32.98
N ASP A 145 0.71 -9.55 -32.41
CA ASP A 145 -0.08 -9.82 -31.21
C ASP A 145 0.71 -9.59 -29.90
N ASP A 146 2.02 -9.36 -30.01
CA ASP A 146 2.92 -9.17 -28.86
C ASP A 146 3.25 -7.68 -28.62
N TRP A 147 3.67 -7.37 -27.42
CA TRP A 147 4.41 -6.16 -27.08
C TRP A 147 5.91 -6.38 -27.29
N LEU A 148 6.57 -5.40 -27.89
CA LEU A 148 8.02 -5.29 -27.97
C LEU A 148 8.47 -4.12 -27.09
N LEU A 149 9.28 -4.43 -26.09
CA LEU A 149 9.87 -3.48 -25.15
C LEU A 149 11.35 -3.29 -25.50
N THR A 150 11.80 -2.05 -25.56
CA THR A 150 13.21 -1.70 -25.72
C THR A 150 13.71 -1.12 -24.39
N LEU A 151 14.77 -1.70 -23.87
CA LEU A 151 15.44 -1.22 -22.67
C LEU A 151 16.49 -0.17 -23.01
N ALA A 152 16.87 0.66 -22.04
CA ALA A 152 17.85 1.73 -22.20
C ALA A 152 19.26 1.25 -22.65
N ASP A 153 19.58 -0.02 -22.40
CA ASP A 153 20.81 -0.66 -22.83
C ASP A 153 20.71 -1.35 -24.19
N GLY A 154 19.59 -1.19 -24.89
CA GLY A 154 19.33 -1.74 -26.22
C GLY A 154 18.82 -3.18 -26.25
N ARG A 155 18.65 -3.87 -25.10
CA ARG A 155 18.02 -5.19 -25.04
C ARG A 155 16.57 -5.10 -25.48
N LEU A 156 16.08 -6.16 -26.15
CA LEU A 156 14.72 -6.27 -26.63
C LEU A 156 14.00 -7.39 -25.88
N LEU A 157 12.81 -7.10 -25.39
CA LEU A 157 11.94 -8.04 -24.71
C LEU A 157 10.61 -8.14 -25.45
N ARG A 158 10.06 -9.34 -25.53
CA ARG A 158 8.80 -9.61 -26.23
C ARG A 158 7.86 -10.44 -25.35
N ALA A 159 6.60 -10.04 -25.27
CA ALA A 159 5.56 -10.84 -24.61
C ALA A 159 4.17 -10.52 -25.16
N PRO A 160 3.23 -11.48 -25.18
CA PRO A 160 1.83 -11.22 -25.45
C PRO A 160 1.16 -10.39 -24.37
N LEU A 161 1.62 -10.49 -23.11
CA LEU A 161 1.08 -9.75 -21.98
C LEU A 161 2.18 -8.98 -21.22
N VAL A 162 1.97 -7.69 -21.05
CA VAL A 162 2.76 -6.82 -20.16
C VAL A 162 1.92 -6.41 -18.96
N VAL A 163 2.48 -6.51 -17.76
CA VAL A 163 1.86 -6.02 -16.54
C VAL A 163 2.68 -4.86 -15.98
N ALA A 164 2.06 -3.68 -15.88
CA ALA A 164 2.65 -2.52 -15.26
C ALA A 164 2.49 -2.61 -13.73
N ALA A 165 3.60 -2.76 -13.03
CA ALA A 165 3.74 -2.74 -11.57
C ALA A 165 4.82 -1.73 -11.13
N ASP A 166 5.13 -0.75 -11.99
CA ASP A 166 6.24 0.20 -11.90
C ASP A 166 5.90 1.49 -11.12
N GLY A 167 4.87 1.40 -10.27
CA GLY A 167 4.57 2.38 -9.25
C GLY A 167 3.87 3.66 -9.75
N ALA A 168 3.76 4.64 -8.86
CA ALA A 168 3.00 5.87 -9.09
C ALA A 168 3.46 6.66 -10.32
N ASN A 169 4.75 6.61 -10.67
CA ASN A 169 5.33 7.27 -11.83
C ASN A 169 5.52 6.33 -13.03
N SER A 170 4.64 5.37 -13.20
CA SER A 170 4.70 4.31 -14.20
C SER A 170 5.16 4.80 -15.58
N ALA A 171 6.26 4.22 -16.06
CA ALA A 171 6.78 4.41 -17.42
C ALA A 171 5.88 3.72 -18.44
N VAL A 172 5.38 2.52 -18.11
CA VAL A 172 4.44 1.78 -18.96
C VAL A 172 3.19 2.62 -19.22
N ARG A 173 2.58 3.16 -18.16
CA ARG A 173 1.37 4.01 -18.29
C ARG A 173 1.63 5.23 -19.18
N ARG A 174 2.80 5.87 -19.04
CA ARG A 174 3.18 7.03 -19.86
C ARG A 174 3.42 6.63 -21.31
N LEU A 175 4.14 5.54 -21.57
CA LEU A 175 4.46 5.07 -22.92
C LEU A 175 3.23 4.54 -23.68
N THR A 176 2.23 4.06 -22.97
CA THR A 176 0.96 3.58 -23.54
C THR A 176 -0.13 4.66 -23.55
N GLU A 177 0.20 5.89 -23.14
CA GLU A 177 -0.73 7.02 -23.05
C GLU A 177 -2.02 6.67 -22.28
N THR A 178 -1.91 5.79 -21.28
CA THR A 178 -3.06 5.35 -20.49
C THR A 178 -3.66 6.52 -19.74
N PRO A 179 -4.93 6.88 -19.98
CA PRO A 179 -5.53 8.06 -19.38
C PRO A 179 -5.75 7.89 -17.88
N THR A 180 -5.42 8.92 -17.11
CA THR A 180 -5.60 8.98 -15.66
C THR A 180 -6.57 10.09 -15.26
N ARG A 181 -7.12 9.97 -14.05
CA ARG A 181 -7.66 11.08 -13.28
C ARG A 181 -6.68 11.35 -12.15
N GLU A 182 -6.33 12.60 -11.95
CA GLU A 182 -5.39 13.03 -10.93
C GLU A 182 -6.01 14.13 -10.07
N TRP A 183 -5.74 14.04 -8.77
CA TRP A 183 -6.08 15.07 -7.79
C TRP A 183 -4.85 15.37 -6.97
N ASP A 184 -4.58 16.63 -6.77
CA ASP A 184 -3.58 17.08 -5.83
C ASP A 184 -4.30 17.50 -4.55
N TYR A 185 -3.94 16.93 -3.42
CA TYR A 185 -4.52 17.30 -2.14
C TYR A 185 -3.98 18.63 -1.62
N LEU A 186 -2.96 19.20 -2.29
CA LEU A 186 -2.23 20.37 -1.83
C LEU A 186 -1.70 20.20 -0.41
N HIS A 187 -1.34 18.94 -0.05
CA HIS A 187 -0.74 18.58 1.22
C HIS A 187 0.54 17.77 1.00
N HIS A 188 1.43 17.87 1.97
CA HIS A 188 2.61 17.04 2.07
C HIS A 188 2.52 16.16 3.32
N ALA A 189 3.00 14.92 3.25
CA ALA A 189 3.18 14.06 4.41
C ALA A 189 4.62 14.15 4.90
N ILE A 190 4.80 14.54 6.15
CA ILE A 190 6.07 14.36 6.86
C ILE A 190 6.02 12.97 7.50
N VAL A 191 7.03 12.17 7.18
CA VAL A 191 7.16 10.79 7.65
C VAL A 191 8.47 10.64 8.40
N THR A 192 8.42 10.10 9.61
CA THR A 192 9.60 9.82 10.44
C THR A 192 9.23 8.76 11.48
N SER A 193 10.22 8.23 12.20
CA SER A 193 10.01 7.43 13.40
C SER A 193 10.35 8.24 14.64
N VAL A 194 9.56 8.10 15.69
CA VAL A 194 9.75 8.82 16.95
C VAL A 194 9.70 7.86 18.14
N ARG A 195 10.39 8.25 19.21
CA ARG A 195 10.28 7.61 20.52
C ARG A 195 9.42 8.46 21.44
N THR A 196 8.46 7.84 22.13
CA THR A 196 7.53 8.49 23.07
C THR A 196 7.78 8.06 24.51
N ALA A 197 7.43 8.91 25.46
CA ALA A 197 7.56 8.62 26.89
C ALA A 197 6.59 7.50 27.32
N ASP A 198 5.37 7.48 26.79
CA ASP A 198 4.37 6.47 27.09
C ASP A 198 4.30 5.42 25.97
N SER A 199 3.94 4.18 26.36
CA SER A 199 3.74 3.07 25.41
C SER A 199 2.53 3.31 24.52
N HIS A 200 2.65 2.96 23.24
CA HIS A 200 1.54 2.97 22.27
C HIS A 200 0.48 1.87 22.51
N LYS A 201 0.76 0.87 23.37
CA LYS A 201 -0.17 -0.21 23.74
C LYS A 201 -0.77 -0.93 22.52
N LYS A 202 0.05 -1.24 21.54
CA LYS A 202 -0.36 -1.86 20.25
C LYS A 202 -1.54 -1.16 19.59
N THR A 203 -1.58 0.16 19.69
CA THR A 203 -2.66 1.01 19.16
C THR A 203 -2.14 1.88 18.01
N ALA A 204 -2.80 1.84 16.88
CA ALA A 204 -2.64 2.83 15.82
C ALA A 204 -3.48 4.06 16.18
N TRP A 205 -2.86 5.20 16.34
CA TRP A 205 -3.50 6.45 16.73
C TRP A 205 -3.59 7.37 15.53
N GLN A 206 -4.75 8.04 15.36
CA GLN A 206 -4.94 9.00 14.29
C GLN A 206 -5.77 10.18 14.79
N ARG A 207 -5.20 11.37 14.70
CA ARG A 207 -5.86 12.64 14.92
C ARG A 207 -6.16 13.32 13.60
N PHE A 208 -7.38 13.81 13.43
CA PHE A 208 -7.70 14.74 12.35
C PHE A 208 -7.55 16.16 12.88
N THR A 209 -6.61 16.90 12.31
CA THR A 209 -6.38 18.32 12.62
C THR A 209 -6.98 19.19 11.52
N ASP A 210 -7.03 20.50 11.72
CA ASP A 210 -7.53 21.45 10.73
C ASP A 210 -6.65 21.48 9.46
N ASP A 211 -5.35 21.14 9.59
CA ASP A 211 -4.38 21.10 8.50
C ASP A 211 -4.26 19.73 7.85
N GLY A 212 -4.85 18.68 8.41
CA GLY A 212 -4.80 17.32 7.88
C GLY A 212 -4.62 16.24 8.97
N PRO A 213 -4.61 14.97 8.60
CA PRO A 213 -4.45 13.87 9.55
C PRO A 213 -3.00 13.73 10.06
N LEU A 214 -2.89 13.44 11.36
CA LEU A 214 -1.66 13.04 12.02
C LEU A 214 -1.83 11.63 12.60
N ALA A 215 -0.99 10.69 12.15
CA ALA A 215 -1.01 9.31 12.61
C ALA A 215 0.27 8.96 13.38
N PHE A 216 0.12 8.18 14.46
CA PHE A 216 1.18 7.48 15.18
C PHE A 216 0.93 5.99 15.05
N LEU A 217 1.75 5.32 14.27
CA LEU A 217 1.63 3.90 13.98
C LEU A 217 2.64 3.12 14.84
N PRO A 218 2.20 2.11 15.59
CA PRO A 218 3.06 1.41 16.54
C PRO A 218 4.20 0.67 15.83
N LEU A 219 5.42 0.81 16.37
CA LEU A 219 6.59 0.08 15.95
C LEU A 219 7.12 -0.75 17.12
N ASP A 220 7.37 -2.03 16.88
CA ASP A 220 7.82 -2.96 17.91
C ASP A 220 9.34 -2.89 18.07
N ARG A 221 9.75 -2.16 19.09
CA ARG A 221 11.12 -2.05 19.55
C ARG A 221 11.12 -1.54 21.00
N GLU A 222 11.90 -2.19 21.86
CA GLU A 222 12.22 -1.71 23.21
C GLU A 222 11.03 -1.16 24.03
N GLY A 223 10.06 -2.00 24.38
CA GLY A 223 9.01 -1.63 25.32
C GLY A 223 7.84 -0.87 24.74
N GLU A 224 7.61 -0.96 23.42
CA GLU A 224 6.44 -0.35 22.75
C GLU A 224 6.41 1.19 22.77
N HIS A 225 7.59 1.84 22.75
CA HIS A 225 7.72 3.30 22.80
C HIS A 225 8.04 3.94 21.45
N TRP A 226 8.11 3.17 20.37
CA TRP A 226 8.41 3.68 19.03
C TRP A 226 7.16 3.77 18.17
N CYS A 227 7.04 4.85 17.43
CA CYS A 227 5.95 5.06 16.47
C CYS A 227 6.48 5.58 15.14
N SER A 228 5.93 5.09 14.04
CA SER A 228 6.06 5.76 12.75
C SER A 228 5.03 6.86 12.65
N ILE A 229 5.46 8.05 12.24
CA ILE A 229 4.63 9.24 12.10
C ILE A 229 4.29 9.45 10.64
N VAL A 230 3.02 9.74 10.38
CA VAL A 230 2.55 10.29 9.10
C VAL A 230 1.76 11.56 9.42
N TRP A 231 2.36 12.70 9.16
CA TRP A 231 1.78 14.01 9.45
C TRP A 231 1.48 14.76 8.16
N SER A 232 0.22 14.84 7.80
CA SER A 232 -0.24 15.55 6.61
C SER A 232 -0.47 17.03 6.95
N VAL A 233 0.22 17.92 6.25
CA VAL A 233 0.17 19.36 6.46
C VAL A 233 0.20 20.10 5.12
N THR A 234 -0.09 21.41 5.12
CA THR A 234 0.07 22.25 3.94
C THR A 234 1.54 22.30 3.49
N PRO A 235 1.84 22.57 2.20
CA PRO A 235 3.23 22.66 1.73
C PRO A 235 4.09 23.66 2.50
N ALA A 236 3.54 24.84 2.82
CA ALA A 236 4.27 25.86 3.59
C ALA A 236 4.60 25.39 5.01
N GLU A 237 3.66 24.69 5.66
CA GLU A 237 3.87 24.12 6.99
C GLU A 237 4.87 22.95 6.94
N ALA A 238 4.82 22.13 5.89
CA ALA A 238 5.81 21.08 5.69
C ALA A 238 7.24 21.66 5.56
N GLU A 239 7.41 22.69 4.76
CA GLU A 239 8.71 23.38 4.62
C GLU A 239 9.20 23.93 5.97
N ARG A 240 8.32 24.55 6.76
CA ARG A 240 8.65 25.06 8.10
C ARG A 240 9.08 23.92 9.05
N LEU A 241 8.32 22.84 9.10
CA LEU A 241 8.58 21.71 10.01
C LEU A 241 9.84 20.93 9.61
N MET A 242 10.15 20.86 8.32
CA MET A 242 11.32 20.12 7.83
C MET A 242 12.66 20.78 8.20
N VAL A 243 12.68 22.09 8.42
CA VAL A 243 13.91 22.84 8.78
C VAL A 243 14.07 23.05 10.29
N LEU A 244 13.08 22.65 11.10
CA LEU A 244 13.20 22.76 12.56
C LEU A 244 14.31 21.84 13.10
N GLU A 245 15.00 22.32 14.14
CA GLU A 245 15.83 21.47 14.99
C GLU A 245 14.98 20.35 15.61
N ASP A 246 15.57 19.17 15.86
CA ASP A 246 14.85 17.98 16.28
C ASP A 246 14.06 18.18 17.57
N ASP A 247 14.62 18.88 18.56
CA ASP A 247 13.93 19.20 19.82
C ASP A 247 12.68 20.06 19.63
N LEU A 248 12.75 21.03 18.69
CA LEU A 248 11.61 21.90 18.37
C LEU A 248 10.55 21.10 17.59
N PHE A 249 10.97 20.27 16.65
CA PHE A 249 10.06 19.39 15.91
C PHE A 249 9.33 18.44 16.86
N CYS A 250 10.03 17.81 17.81
CA CYS A 250 9.44 16.92 18.78
C CYS A 250 8.37 17.63 19.65
N ARG A 251 8.61 18.87 20.08
CA ARG A 251 7.63 19.67 20.83
C ARG A 251 6.39 20.03 20.00
N GLU A 252 6.59 20.45 18.75
CA GLU A 252 5.49 20.75 17.83
C GLU A 252 4.63 19.51 17.57
N LEU A 253 5.28 18.36 17.36
CA LEU A 253 4.61 17.09 17.16
C LEU A 253 3.83 16.63 18.40
N GLU A 254 4.42 16.77 19.60
CA GLU A 254 3.76 16.49 20.87
C GLU A 254 2.50 17.35 21.05
N GLN A 255 2.62 18.66 20.80
CA GLN A 255 1.48 19.57 20.86
C GLN A 255 0.41 19.23 19.82
N ALA A 256 0.83 18.95 18.58
CA ALA A 256 -0.09 18.53 17.51
C ALA A 256 -0.80 17.21 17.82
N PHE A 257 -0.22 16.36 18.69
CA PHE A 257 -0.80 15.09 19.14
C PHE A 257 -1.49 15.15 20.49
N GLU A 258 -1.62 16.34 21.10
CA GLU A 258 -2.24 16.58 22.41
C GLU A 258 -1.56 15.82 23.57
N GLY A 259 -0.27 15.48 23.43
CA GLY A 259 0.49 14.75 24.46
C GLY A 259 -0.06 13.35 24.80
N ARG A 260 -0.82 12.71 23.91
CA ARG A 260 -1.51 11.42 24.15
C ARG A 260 -0.58 10.25 24.47
N LEU A 261 0.67 10.32 24.04
CA LEU A 261 1.72 9.33 24.34
C LEU A 261 2.86 9.94 25.16
N GLY A 262 2.53 10.96 25.97
CA GLY A 262 3.51 11.70 26.73
C GLY A 262 4.46 12.50 25.85
N GLN A 263 5.65 12.80 26.37
CA GLN A 263 6.67 13.56 25.66
C GLN A 263 7.20 12.79 24.43
N VAL A 264 7.43 13.49 23.32
CA VAL A 264 8.20 12.97 22.18
C VAL A 264 9.68 13.17 22.47
N LEU A 265 10.38 12.08 22.73
CA LEU A 265 11.76 12.07 23.26
C LEU A 265 12.82 12.22 22.16
N SER A 266 12.54 11.71 20.96
CA SER A 266 13.43 11.80 19.82
C SER A 266 12.69 11.56 18.51
N ALA A 267 13.22 12.08 17.41
CA ALA A 267 12.76 11.81 16.06
C ALA A 267 13.96 11.37 15.19
N ASP A 268 13.73 10.41 14.29
CA ASP A 268 14.68 10.03 13.25
C ASP A 268 14.64 11.03 12.07
N ALA A 269 15.42 10.77 11.04
CA ALA A 269 15.42 11.58 9.83
C ALA A 269 14.02 11.72 9.22
N ARG A 270 13.64 12.96 8.93
CA ARG A 270 12.33 13.30 8.37
C ARG A 270 12.34 13.17 6.84
N LEU A 271 11.29 12.59 6.29
CA LEU A 271 11.03 12.54 4.85
C LEU A 271 9.76 13.32 4.55
N CYS A 272 9.79 14.19 3.54
CA CYS A 272 8.62 14.94 3.07
C CYS A 272 8.18 14.43 1.70
N VAL A 273 6.90 14.05 1.57
CA VAL A 273 6.34 13.47 0.34
C VAL A 273 5.05 14.22 -0.05
N PRO A 274 4.95 14.73 -1.29
CA PRO A 274 3.71 15.35 -1.76
C PRO A 274 2.59 14.30 -1.87
N LEU A 275 1.39 14.65 -1.41
CA LEU A 275 0.23 13.78 -1.43
C LEU A 275 -0.56 14.00 -2.70
N ARG A 276 -0.59 13.00 -3.55
CA ARG A 276 -1.33 13.00 -4.81
C ARG A 276 -2.15 11.73 -4.94
N GLN A 277 -3.36 11.87 -5.40
CA GLN A 277 -4.20 10.75 -5.80
C GLN A 277 -4.17 10.64 -7.31
N ARG A 278 -4.04 9.41 -7.81
CA ARG A 278 -4.10 9.11 -9.24
C ARG A 278 -4.85 7.82 -9.45
N HIS A 279 -5.69 7.81 -10.50
CA HIS A 279 -6.46 6.63 -10.87
C HIS A 279 -6.49 6.50 -12.39
N ALA A 280 -6.06 5.32 -12.91
CA ALA A 280 -6.18 5.00 -14.32
C ALA A 280 -7.66 4.81 -14.71
N LYS A 281 -8.10 5.43 -15.81
CA LYS A 281 -9.49 5.29 -16.27
C LYS A 281 -9.84 3.87 -16.73
N ARG A 282 -8.84 3.08 -17.05
CA ARG A 282 -8.91 1.65 -17.40
C ARG A 282 -7.70 0.95 -16.80
N TYR A 283 -7.91 -0.24 -16.27
CA TYR A 283 -6.82 -1.07 -15.75
C TYR A 283 -6.25 -2.01 -16.80
N VAL A 284 -6.95 -2.18 -17.91
CA VAL A 284 -6.56 -3.12 -18.95
C VAL A 284 -6.72 -2.54 -20.36
N ALA A 285 -5.82 -2.97 -21.23
CA ALA A 285 -5.90 -2.85 -22.69
C ALA A 285 -5.49 -4.18 -23.34
N LYS A 286 -5.52 -4.32 -24.67
CA LYS A 286 -5.09 -5.55 -25.35
C LYS A 286 -3.63 -5.85 -24.98
N GLY A 287 -3.39 -6.98 -24.33
CA GLY A 287 -2.05 -7.41 -23.89
C GLY A 287 -1.42 -6.52 -22.80
N LEU A 288 -2.20 -5.71 -22.08
CA LEU A 288 -1.71 -4.82 -21.03
C LEU A 288 -2.62 -4.87 -19.82
N ALA A 289 -2.04 -4.98 -18.62
CA ALA A 289 -2.72 -4.78 -17.34
C ALA A 289 -1.89 -3.86 -16.43
N LEU A 290 -2.57 -3.05 -15.63
CA LEU A 290 -1.96 -2.19 -14.60
C LEU A 290 -2.40 -2.69 -13.21
N ILE A 291 -1.46 -2.72 -12.25
CA ILE A 291 -1.72 -3.13 -10.86
C ILE A 291 -1.03 -2.18 -9.87
N GLY A 292 -1.55 -2.12 -8.65
CA GLY A 292 -1.01 -1.29 -7.59
C GLY A 292 -0.94 0.19 -7.97
N ASP A 293 0.11 0.89 -7.56
CA ASP A 293 0.25 2.33 -7.79
C ASP A 293 0.34 2.71 -9.29
N ALA A 294 0.66 1.77 -10.18
CA ALA A 294 0.57 2.01 -11.62
C ALA A 294 -0.88 2.16 -12.09
N ALA A 295 -1.84 1.50 -11.43
CA ALA A 295 -3.28 1.63 -11.69
C ALA A 295 -3.94 2.71 -10.83
N HIS A 296 -3.58 2.78 -9.52
CA HIS A 296 -4.20 3.67 -8.55
C HIS A 296 -3.23 4.04 -7.43
N THR A 297 -2.95 5.30 -7.28
CA THR A 297 -2.25 5.86 -6.12
C THR A 297 -3.29 6.48 -5.21
N ILE A 298 -3.41 5.99 -3.99
CA ILE A 298 -4.38 6.49 -3.02
C ILE A 298 -3.70 7.35 -1.96
N HIS A 299 -4.49 8.20 -1.28
CA HIS A 299 -4.01 8.95 -0.12
C HIS A 299 -3.50 7.95 0.94
N PRO A 300 -2.31 8.15 1.54
CA PRO A 300 -1.71 7.22 2.50
C PRO A 300 -2.38 7.28 3.88
N LEU A 301 -3.73 7.44 3.94
CA LEU A 301 -4.47 7.33 5.20
C LEU A 301 -4.18 5.96 5.82
N ALA A 302 -3.46 5.98 6.94
CA ALA A 302 -3.08 4.79 7.70
C ALA A 302 -2.24 3.73 6.94
N GLY A 303 -1.47 4.11 5.91
CA GLY A 303 -0.51 3.21 5.25
C GLY A 303 -1.13 2.03 4.47
N GLN A 304 -2.36 2.15 3.97
CA GLN A 304 -3.10 1.03 3.37
C GLN A 304 -2.94 0.85 1.85
N GLY A 305 -2.21 1.72 1.16
CA GLY A 305 -2.10 1.68 -0.31
C GLY A 305 -1.64 0.35 -0.87
N VAL A 306 -0.63 -0.27 -0.27
CA VAL A 306 -0.06 -1.54 -0.72
C VAL A 306 -1.05 -2.71 -0.63
N ASN A 307 -2.01 -2.69 0.31
CA ASN A 307 -2.99 -3.75 0.48
C ASN A 307 -3.88 -3.92 -0.76
N LEU A 308 -4.28 -2.81 -1.39
CA LEU A 308 -5.01 -2.86 -2.66
C LEU A 308 -4.16 -3.46 -3.76
N GLY A 309 -2.88 -3.11 -3.81
CA GLY A 309 -1.93 -3.66 -4.78
C GLY A 309 -1.73 -5.17 -4.63
N PHE A 310 -1.64 -5.70 -3.40
CA PHE A 310 -1.57 -7.14 -3.17
C PHE A 310 -2.85 -7.87 -3.59
N LEU A 311 -4.02 -7.27 -3.34
CA LEU A 311 -5.28 -7.80 -3.84
C LEU A 311 -5.36 -7.76 -5.37
N ASP A 312 -4.84 -6.70 -6.02
CA ASP A 312 -4.75 -6.63 -7.48
C ASP A 312 -3.88 -7.76 -8.04
N ALA A 313 -2.68 -7.94 -7.46
CA ALA A 313 -1.75 -9.01 -7.84
C ALA A 313 -2.40 -10.39 -7.69
N ALA A 314 -3.04 -10.66 -6.56
CA ALA A 314 -3.69 -11.96 -6.30
C ALA A 314 -4.87 -12.23 -7.25
N VAL A 315 -5.71 -11.21 -7.54
CA VAL A 315 -6.84 -11.37 -8.48
C VAL A 315 -6.34 -11.55 -9.91
N LEU A 316 -5.33 -10.77 -10.34
CA LEU A 316 -4.76 -10.90 -11.69
C LEU A 316 -4.11 -12.27 -11.85
N ALA A 317 -3.31 -12.72 -10.88
CA ALA A 317 -2.70 -14.06 -10.91
C ALA A 317 -3.74 -15.16 -11.04
N GLN A 318 -4.81 -15.13 -10.25
CA GLN A 318 -5.91 -16.08 -10.33
C GLN A 318 -6.57 -16.09 -11.72
N VAL A 319 -6.82 -14.91 -12.30
CA VAL A 319 -7.40 -14.76 -13.65
C VAL A 319 -6.49 -15.35 -14.71
N LEU A 320 -5.18 -15.05 -14.66
CA LEU A 320 -4.21 -15.52 -15.66
C LEU A 320 -3.98 -17.04 -15.54
N THR A 321 -3.86 -17.58 -14.33
CA THR A 321 -3.71 -19.02 -14.09
C THR A 321 -4.92 -19.78 -14.63
N HIS A 322 -6.14 -19.33 -14.33
CA HIS A 322 -7.35 -19.96 -14.86
C HIS A 322 -7.46 -19.86 -16.39
N ALA A 323 -7.00 -18.74 -16.98
CA ALA A 323 -6.98 -18.58 -18.43
C ALA A 323 -5.97 -19.54 -19.09
N ALA A 324 -4.76 -19.67 -18.51
CA ALA A 324 -3.74 -20.61 -19.00
C ALA A 324 -4.25 -22.06 -18.97
N GLN A 325 -4.86 -22.48 -17.84
CA GLN A 325 -5.44 -23.82 -17.69
C GLN A 325 -6.53 -24.14 -18.73
N ARG A 326 -7.24 -23.11 -19.22
CA ARG A 326 -8.29 -23.24 -20.24
C ARG A 326 -7.80 -23.04 -21.66
N GLY A 327 -6.50 -22.79 -21.87
CA GLY A 327 -5.92 -22.47 -23.17
C GLY A 327 -6.41 -21.13 -23.74
N GLU A 328 -6.89 -20.21 -22.90
CA GLU A 328 -7.33 -18.90 -23.34
C GLU A 328 -6.11 -17.99 -23.60
N ARG A 329 -6.23 -17.04 -24.53
CA ARG A 329 -5.16 -16.07 -24.81
C ARG A 329 -5.09 -15.03 -23.69
N LEU A 330 -3.96 -14.95 -22.98
CA LEU A 330 -3.77 -14.04 -21.83
C LEU A 330 -3.95 -12.57 -22.20
N ALA A 331 -3.56 -12.19 -23.43
CA ALA A 331 -3.66 -10.84 -23.98
C ALA A 331 -5.10 -10.40 -24.32
N ASP A 332 -6.07 -11.32 -24.29
CA ASP A 332 -7.44 -11.02 -24.69
C ASP A 332 -8.12 -10.11 -23.64
N LEU A 333 -8.76 -9.04 -24.12
CA LEU A 333 -9.55 -8.14 -23.25
C LEU A 333 -10.66 -8.85 -22.47
N ARG A 334 -11.19 -9.98 -22.98
CA ARG A 334 -12.18 -10.79 -22.24
C ARG A 334 -11.56 -11.42 -20.99
N VAL A 335 -10.32 -11.88 -21.08
CA VAL A 335 -9.57 -12.45 -19.95
C VAL A 335 -9.21 -11.34 -18.96
N LEU A 336 -8.51 -10.31 -19.43
CA LEU A 336 -8.06 -9.20 -18.59
C LEU A 336 -9.22 -8.40 -17.99
N GLY A 337 -10.34 -8.29 -18.70
CA GLY A 337 -11.55 -7.65 -18.20
C GLY A 337 -12.19 -8.36 -16.99
N ARG A 338 -11.86 -9.64 -16.71
CA ARG A 338 -12.27 -10.32 -15.47
C ARG A 338 -11.58 -9.69 -14.27
N TYR A 339 -10.29 -9.38 -14.40
CA TYR A 339 -9.51 -8.65 -13.38
C TYR A 339 -10.07 -7.24 -13.17
N GLU A 340 -10.22 -6.44 -14.23
CA GLU A 340 -10.70 -5.06 -14.15
C GLU A 340 -12.08 -4.97 -13.45
N ARG A 341 -13.02 -5.84 -13.81
CA ARG A 341 -14.36 -5.87 -13.21
C ARG A 341 -14.37 -6.21 -11.73
N ARG A 342 -13.43 -7.01 -11.26
CA ARG A 342 -13.32 -7.37 -9.84
C ARG A 342 -12.64 -6.27 -9.03
N ARG A 343 -11.60 -5.61 -9.60
CA ARG A 343 -10.76 -4.70 -8.83
C ARG A 343 -11.14 -3.24 -8.94
N MET A 344 -11.43 -2.76 -10.15
CA MET A 344 -11.67 -1.33 -10.36
C MET A 344 -12.84 -0.76 -9.55
N PRO A 345 -14.02 -1.40 -9.45
CA PRO A 345 -15.11 -0.89 -8.63
C PRO A 345 -14.76 -0.87 -7.14
N HIS A 346 -14.08 -1.91 -6.64
CA HIS A 346 -13.66 -1.99 -5.25
C HIS A 346 -12.65 -0.88 -4.90
N ASN A 347 -11.63 -0.69 -5.74
CA ASN A 347 -10.62 0.34 -5.54
C ASN A 347 -11.24 1.74 -5.59
N LEU A 348 -12.16 2.00 -6.54
CA LEU A 348 -12.91 3.27 -6.62
C LEU A 348 -13.78 3.53 -5.40
N ALA A 349 -14.48 2.51 -4.90
CA ALA A 349 -15.31 2.63 -3.70
C ALA A 349 -14.47 3.00 -2.47
N LEU A 350 -13.31 2.34 -2.29
CA LEU A 350 -12.41 2.66 -1.17
C LEU A 350 -11.81 4.06 -1.32
N MET A 351 -11.39 4.45 -2.53
CA MET A 351 -10.88 5.80 -2.80
C MET A 351 -11.94 6.87 -2.49
N ALA A 352 -13.18 6.64 -2.92
CA ALA A 352 -14.30 7.56 -2.64
C ALA A 352 -14.63 7.63 -1.14
N ALA A 353 -14.54 6.50 -0.42
CA ALA A 353 -14.73 6.47 1.03
C ALA A 353 -13.64 7.28 1.74
N MET A 354 -12.36 7.09 1.37
CA MET A 354 -11.24 7.84 1.95
C MET A 354 -11.33 9.35 1.66
N GLU A 355 -11.65 9.72 0.43
CA GLU A 355 -11.88 11.12 0.05
C GLU A 355 -13.07 11.73 0.81
N GLY A 356 -14.15 10.97 0.96
CA GLY A 356 -15.32 11.39 1.74
C GLY A 356 -14.97 11.62 3.22
N PHE A 357 -14.18 10.74 3.82
CA PHE A 357 -13.67 10.91 5.18
C PHE A 357 -12.81 12.17 5.30
N GLU A 358 -11.84 12.36 4.43
CA GLU A 358 -10.95 13.51 4.44
C GLU A 358 -11.74 14.82 4.34
N ARG A 359 -12.61 14.94 3.36
CA ARG A 359 -13.49 16.13 3.17
C ARG A 359 -14.38 16.39 4.37
N LEU A 360 -14.92 15.33 5.00
CA LEU A 360 -15.76 15.45 6.19
C LEU A 360 -14.98 16.04 7.37
N PHE A 361 -13.70 15.65 7.52
CA PHE A 361 -12.86 16.13 8.61
C PHE A 361 -12.23 17.51 8.34
N GLN A 362 -11.99 17.88 7.08
CA GLN A 362 -11.56 19.23 6.69
C GLN A 362 -12.71 20.26 6.69
N ALA A 363 -13.96 19.79 6.71
CA ALA A 363 -15.12 20.69 6.67
C ALA A 363 -15.27 21.47 7.98
N ASN A 364 -15.12 22.79 7.92
CA ASN A 364 -15.18 23.70 9.06
C ASN A 364 -16.59 24.28 9.41
N PRO A 365 -17.65 24.22 8.54
CA PRO A 365 -18.96 24.72 8.92
C PRO A 365 -19.54 24.00 10.14
N LEU A 366 -20.04 24.75 11.12
CA LEU A 366 -20.58 24.25 12.39
C LEU A 366 -21.59 23.09 12.23
N PRO A 367 -22.54 23.10 11.28
CA PRO A 367 -23.46 21.97 11.08
C PRO A 367 -22.77 20.67 10.69
N LEU A 368 -21.73 20.74 9.85
CA LEU A 368 -20.96 19.57 9.41
C LEU A 368 -20.08 19.03 10.53
N ARG A 369 -19.49 19.91 11.35
CA ARG A 369 -18.74 19.49 12.57
C ARG A 369 -19.66 18.78 13.55
N TRP A 370 -20.88 19.30 13.77
CA TRP A 370 -21.87 18.65 14.64
C TRP A 370 -22.29 17.27 14.07
N LEU A 371 -22.56 17.18 12.78
CA LEU A 371 -22.93 15.93 12.11
C LEU A 371 -21.78 14.90 12.21
N ARG A 372 -20.54 15.31 11.95
CA ARG A 372 -19.34 14.48 12.08
C ARG A 372 -19.19 13.93 13.50
N ASN A 373 -19.23 14.79 14.51
CA ASN A 373 -19.08 14.39 15.92
C ASN A 373 -20.22 13.46 16.37
N THR A 374 -21.46 13.74 15.95
CA THR A 374 -22.60 12.88 16.24
C THR A 374 -22.51 11.56 15.52
N GLY A 375 -22.12 11.56 14.23
CA GLY A 375 -21.90 10.35 13.44
C GLY A 375 -20.83 9.43 14.01
N LEU A 376 -19.67 9.98 14.41
CA LEU A 376 -18.61 9.21 15.05
C LEU A 376 -19.09 8.57 16.38
N LYS A 377 -19.82 9.32 17.21
CA LYS A 377 -20.40 8.79 18.45
C LYS A 377 -21.41 7.68 18.17
N MET A 378 -22.30 7.87 17.18
CA MET A 378 -23.28 6.83 16.82
C MET A 378 -22.58 5.56 16.31
N VAL A 379 -21.63 5.66 15.38
CA VAL A 379 -20.87 4.50 14.89
C VAL A 379 -20.11 3.82 16.05
N ASN A 380 -19.56 4.62 16.97
CA ASN A 380 -18.87 4.06 18.15
C ASN A 380 -19.80 3.26 19.08
N GLN A 381 -21.09 3.56 19.09
CA GLN A 381 -22.11 2.87 19.92
C GLN A 381 -22.76 1.68 19.21
N LEU A 382 -22.58 1.52 17.89
CA LEU A 382 -23.19 0.47 17.10
C LEU A 382 -22.18 -0.65 16.78
N PRO A 383 -22.18 -1.79 17.51
CA PRO A 383 -21.19 -2.86 17.33
C PRO A 383 -21.16 -3.41 15.89
N GLU A 384 -22.31 -3.56 15.25
CA GLU A 384 -22.44 -4.09 13.89
C GLU A 384 -21.79 -3.14 12.85
N ALA A 385 -22.02 -1.82 12.98
CA ALA A 385 -21.40 -0.84 12.11
C ALA A 385 -19.87 -0.84 12.28
N LYS A 386 -19.38 -0.91 13.54
CA LYS A 386 -17.95 -1.03 13.82
C LYS A 386 -17.35 -2.29 13.21
N ALA A 387 -18.02 -3.44 13.35
CA ALA A 387 -17.56 -4.71 12.79
C ALA A 387 -17.45 -4.66 11.25
N LEU A 388 -18.38 -3.96 10.58
CA LEU A 388 -18.30 -3.75 9.13
C LEU A 388 -17.05 -2.94 8.74
N PHE A 389 -16.79 -1.81 9.42
CA PHE A 389 -15.59 -1.01 9.18
C PHE A 389 -14.30 -1.79 9.45
N VAL A 390 -14.27 -2.57 10.53
CA VAL A 390 -13.10 -3.40 10.87
C VAL A 390 -12.87 -4.47 9.80
N ARG A 391 -13.92 -5.16 9.34
CA ARG A 391 -13.80 -6.17 8.26
C ARG A 391 -13.28 -5.55 6.96
N GLU A 392 -13.74 -4.34 6.63
CA GLU A 392 -13.24 -3.60 5.46
C GLU A 392 -11.76 -3.24 5.62
N ALA A 393 -11.36 -2.71 6.79
CA ALA A 393 -9.97 -2.39 7.10
C ALA A 393 -9.05 -3.63 7.10
N LEU A 394 -9.57 -4.78 7.51
CA LEU A 394 -8.88 -6.07 7.44
C LEU A 394 -8.75 -6.60 6.00
N GLY A 395 -9.40 -5.95 5.03
CA GLY A 395 -9.44 -6.38 3.63
C GLY A 395 -10.20 -7.69 3.43
N LEU A 396 -11.14 -8.03 4.32
CA LEU A 396 -11.89 -9.29 4.34
C LEU A 396 -13.29 -9.16 3.75
N SER A 397 -13.58 -8.04 3.10
CA SER A 397 -14.88 -7.75 2.48
C SER A 397 -14.84 -7.98 0.97
N GLY A 398 -16.02 -8.25 0.39
CA GLY A 398 -16.20 -8.37 -1.06
C GLY A 398 -15.72 -9.69 -1.67
N ASP A 399 -15.38 -9.64 -2.97
CA ASP A 399 -14.91 -10.81 -3.73
C ASP A 399 -13.40 -11.02 -3.53
N LEU A 400 -13.07 -11.81 -2.51
CA LEU A 400 -11.67 -12.12 -2.16
C LEU A 400 -11.06 -13.13 -3.14
N PRO A 401 -9.81 -12.89 -3.61
CA PRO A 401 -9.06 -13.89 -4.35
C PRO A 401 -8.72 -15.10 -3.45
N GLU A 402 -8.48 -16.24 -4.06
CA GLU A 402 -8.17 -17.49 -3.34
C GLU A 402 -7.00 -17.30 -2.35
N LEU A 403 -5.96 -16.59 -2.75
CA LEU A 403 -4.81 -16.30 -1.89
C LEU A 403 -5.14 -15.49 -0.62
N ALA A 404 -6.28 -14.79 -0.56
CA ALA A 404 -6.71 -13.99 0.58
C ALA A 404 -7.78 -14.68 1.46
N ARG A 405 -8.36 -15.81 1.00
CA ARG A 405 -9.40 -16.53 1.74
C ARG A 405 -8.82 -17.29 2.92
N LEU A 406 -9.63 -17.58 3.92
CA LEU A 406 -9.32 -18.62 4.90
C LEU A 406 -9.41 -19.98 4.22
N ASP A 407 -8.56 -20.93 4.64
CA ASP A 407 -8.74 -22.32 4.26
C ASP A 407 -10.09 -22.77 4.82
N ALA A 408 -10.91 -23.39 3.96
CA ALA A 408 -12.09 -24.07 4.45
C ALA A 408 -11.62 -25.27 5.28
N TYR A 409 -11.99 -25.30 6.55
CA TYR A 409 -11.79 -26.46 7.43
C TYR A 409 -12.61 -27.64 6.93
#